data_30d260e11244abf1d422a453b6d4fad6
#
_entry.id   30d260e11244abf1d422a453b6d4fad6
#
_cell.length_a   1.000
_cell.length_b   1.000
_cell.length_c   1.000
_cell.angle_alpha   90.00
_cell.angle_beta   90.00
_cell.angle_gamma   90.00
#
_symmetry.space_group_name_H-M   'P 1'
#
loop_
_entity.id
_entity.type
_entity.pdbx_description
1 polymer ?
#
loop_
_entity_poly.entity_id
_entity_poly.type
_entity_poly.pdbx_seq_one_letter_code
_entity_poly.pdbx_strand_id
1 'polypeptide(L)'
;MNFQSVGLFILEMTIGYNGARHIYDVYVCTIEYVRRYMPYYCDKTIVVEEWNLSEIKDKINSIIKSCTKEKPEDTFKELSKYFFWEFDNYQP
;
A
#
# COMPACT_ATOMS: atom_id res chain seq x y z
N MET A 1 -27.61 -0.51 4.47
CA MET A 1 -26.59 -1.40 3.90
C MET A 1 -25.25 -0.68 3.80
N ASN A 2 -24.21 -1.34 4.17
CA ASN A 2 -22.88 -0.74 4.14
C ASN A 2 -22.05 -1.35 3.01
N PHE A 3 -21.85 -0.59 1.95
CA PHE A 3 -21.11 -1.07 0.77
C PHE A 3 -19.61 -1.18 1.04
N GLN A 4 -19.11 -0.52 2.07
CA GLN A 4 -17.69 -0.53 2.36
C GLN A 4 -17.25 -1.72 3.20
N SER A 5 -18.17 -2.59 3.60
CA SER A 5 -17.78 -3.77 4.36
C SER A 5 -17.12 -4.85 3.49
N VAL A 6 -17.30 -4.77 2.17
CA VAL A 6 -16.64 -5.67 1.23
C VAL A 6 -16.07 -4.86 0.07
N GLY A 7 -14.77 -4.88 -0.10
CA GLY A 7 -14.19 -4.16 -1.22
C GLY A 7 -12.69 -4.26 -1.30
N LEU A 8 -12.20 -4.07 -2.51
CA LEU A 8 -10.78 -3.89 -2.81
C LEU A 8 -10.62 -2.54 -3.48
N PHE A 9 -9.71 -1.74 -2.99
CA PHE A 9 -9.48 -0.39 -3.48
C PHE A 9 -8.00 -0.21 -3.79
N ILE A 10 -7.72 0.49 -4.88
CA ILE A 10 -6.35 0.78 -5.28
C ILE A 10 -6.17 2.28 -5.25
N LEU A 11 -5.20 2.74 -4.46
CA LEU A 11 -4.88 4.15 -4.33
C LEU A 11 -3.51 4.39 -4.96
N GLU A 12 -3.39 5.46 -5.74
CA GLU A 12 -2.10 5.85 -6.29
C GLU A 12 -1.46 6.86 -5.36
N MET A 13 -0.18 6.66 -5.07
CA MET A 13 0.54 7.50 -4.13
C MET A 13 1.87 7.91 -4.72
N THR A 14 2.19 9.20 -4.63
CA THR A 14 3.49 9.71 -5.05
C THR A 14 4.30 10.03 -3.81
N ILE A 15 5.50 9.48 -3.72
CA ILE A 15 6.40 9.74 -2.59
C ILE A 15 7.64 10.44 -3.11
N GLY A 16 7.95 11.58 -2.51
CA GLY A 16 9.17 12.33 -2.79
C GLY A 16 10.12 12.25 -1.62
N TYR A 17 11.42 12.12 -1.90
CA TYR A 17 12.44 12.09 -0.87
C TYR A 17 13.76 12.57 -1.48
N ASN A 18 14.29 13.68 -0.96
CA ASN A 18 15.57 14.26 -1.41
C ASN A 18 15.63 14.43 -2.94
N GLY A 19 14.56 14.97 -3.52
CA GLY A 19 14.53 15.24 -4.96
C GLY A 19 14.11 14.09 -5.83
N ALA A 20 14.05 12.89 -5.29
CA ALA A 20 13.56 11.73 -6.03
C ALA A 20 12.07 11.56 -5.81
N ARG A 21 11.36 11.08 -6.81
CA ARG A 21 9.92 10.85 -6.76
C ARG A 21 9.58 9.52 -7.38
N HIS A 22 8.70 8.78 -6.74
CA HIS A 22 8.24 7.50 -7.26
C HIS A 22 6.76 7.34 -7.00
N ILE A 23 6.10 6.60 -7.88
CA ILE A 23 4.68 6.32 -7.79
C ILE A 23 4.48 4.89 -7.32
N TYR A 24 3.59 4.72 -6.37
CA TYR A 24 3.22 3.42 -5.82
C TYR A 24 1.72 3.22 -5.88
N ASP A 25 1.30 2.01 -6.17
CA ASP A 25 -0.08 1.62 -6.02
C ASP A 25 -0.25 0.97 -4.65
N VAL A 26 -1.23 1.45 -3.90
CA VAL A 26 -1.51 0.97 -2.56
C VAL A 26 -2.83 0.19 -2.62
N TYR A 27 -2.75 -1.10 -2.35
CA TYR A 27 -3.92 -1.96 -2.35
C TYR A 27 -4.47 -2.02 -0.93
N VAL A 28 -5.76 -1.71 -0.80
CA VAL A 28 -6.47 -1.74 0.48
C VAL A 28 -7.71 -2.57 0.32
N CYS A 29 -7.92 -3.53 1.18
CA CYS A 29 -9.13 -4.32 1.13
C CYS A 29 -9.71 -4.54 2.53
N THR A 30 -11.01 -4.83 2.56
CA THR A 30 -11.66 -5.18 3.80
C THR A 30 -11.41 -6.63 4.14
N ILE A 31 -11.49 -6.94 5.42
CA ILE A 31 -11.26 -8.32 5.88
C ILE A 31 -12.28 -9.28 5.24
N GLU A 32 -13.49 -8.79 4.99
CA GLU A 32 -14.51 -9.59 4.35
C GLU A 32 -14.15 -9.92 2.90
N TYR A 33 -13.52 -8.98 2.21
CA TYR A 33 -13.04 -9.21 0.84
C TYR A 33 -11.97 -10.31 0.83
N VAL A 34 -11.04 -10.26 1.78
CA VAL A 34 -10.01 -11.29 1.91
C VAL A 34 -10.63 -12.65 2.11
N ARG A 35 -11.62 -12.76 3.00
CA ARG A 35 -12.28 -14.01 3.29
C ARG A 35 -12.98 -14.61 2.07
N ARG A 36 -13.56 -13.77 1.22
CA ARG A 36 -14.32 -14.21 0.06
C ARG A 36 -13.45 -14.51 -1.15
N TYR A 37 -12.44 -13.69 -1.40
CA TYR A 37 -11.74 -13.71 -2.68
C TYR A 37 -10.25 -13.99 -2.58
N MET A 38 -9.66 -13.85 -1.39
CA MET A 38 -8.22 -14.01 -1.21
C MET A 38 -7.91 -14.89 -0.01
N PRO A 39 -8.50 -16.10 0.06
CA PRO A 39 -8.37 -16.91 1.28
C PRO A 39 -6.97 -17.44 1.54
N TYR A 40 -6.11 -17.44 0.52
CA TYR A 40 -4.78 -18.04 0.64
C TYR A 40 -3.63 -17.08 0.48
N TYR A 41 -3.89 -15.84 0.00
CA TYR A 41 -2.80 -14.95 -0.35
C TYR A 41 -3.28 -13.50 -0.43
N CYS A 42 -2.60 -12.62 0.29
CA CYS A 42 -2.87 -11.18 0.16
C CYS A 42 -1.58 -10.39 0.43
N ASP A 43 -0.62 -10.52 -0.49
CA ASP A 43 0.65 -9.83 -0.42
C ASP A 43 0.50 -8.35 -0.77
N LYS A 44 1.30 -7.50 -0.14
CA LYS A 44 1.34 -6.06 -0.40
C LYS A 44 -0.03 -5.41 -0.35
N THR A 45 -0.88 -5.86 0.57
CA THR A 45 -2.24 -5.36 0.68
C THR A 45 -2.51 -4.98 2.14
N ILE A 46 -3.06 -3.78 2.33
CA ILE A 46 -3.48 -3.34 3.65
C ILE A 46 -4.89 -3.87 3.88
N VAL A 47 -5.06 -4.61 4.96
CA VAL A 47 -6.37 -5.20 5.31
C VAL A 47 -6.97 -4.41 6.46
N VAL A 48 -8.20 -3.95 6.28
CA VAL A 48 -8.93 -3.20 7.30
C VAL A 48 -10.30 -3.85 7.54
N GLU A 49 -10.88 -3.61 8.70
CA GLU A 49 -12.21 -4.16 8.98
C GLU A 49 -13.28 -3.52 8.12
N GLU A 50 -13.23 -2.21 8.00
CA GLU A 50 -14.12 -1.47 7.13
C GLU A 50 -13.39 -0.27 6.55
N TRP A 51 -13.96 0.32 5.51
CA TRP A 51 -13.36 1.46 4.86
C TRP A 51 -13.36 2.66 5.81
N ASN A 52 -12.18 3.12 6.17
CA ASN A 52 -11.99 4.31 6.99
C ASN A 52 -10.74 5.01 6.48
N LEU A 53 -10.94 6.12 5.78
CA LEU A 53 -9.84 6.80 5.12
C LEU A 53 -8.78 7.29 6.11
N SER A 54 -9.20 7.78 7.27
CA SER A 54 -8.27 8.26 8.30
C SER A 54 -7.38 7.12 8.80
N GLU A 55 -7.98 5.97 9.10
CA GLU A 55 -7.23 4.79 9.54
C GLU A 55 -6.29 4.30 8.47
N ILE A 56 -6.75 4.29 7.22
CA ILE A 56 -5.92 3.86 6.08
C ILE A 56 -4.71 4.78 5.91
N LYS A 57 -4.93 6.09 6.01
CA LYS A 57 -3.83 7.06 5.92
C LYS A 57 -2.83 6.87 7.06
N ASP A 58 -3.31 6.60 8.25
CA ASP A 58 -2.43 6.37 9.40
C ASP A 58 -1.58 5.12 9.18
N LYS A 59 -2.17 4.06 8.67
CA LYS A 59 -1.43 2.84 8.36
C LYS A 59 -0.37 3.06 7.29
N ILE A 60 -0.73 3.77 6.22
CA ILE A 60 0.21 4.11 5.14
C ILE A 60 1.36 4.94 5.70
N ASN A 61 1.07 5.97 6.48
CA ASN A 61 2.10 6.83 7.06
C ASN A 61 3.01 6.06 8.01
N SER A 62 2.48 5.13 8.78
CA SER A 62 3.29 4.28 9.64
C SER A 62 4.26 3.42 8.84
N ILE A 63 3.80 2.86 7.73
CA ILE A 63 4.65 2.05 6.86
C ILE A 63 5.75 2.91 6.26
N ILE A 64 5.39 4.09 5.73
CA ILE A 64 6.38 5.01 5.14
C ILE A 64 7.44 5.37 6.17
N LYS A 65 7.00 5.70 7.38
CA LYS A 65 7.90 6.08 8.45
C LYS A 65 8.88 4.96 8.80
N SER A 66 8.38 3.73 8.85
CA SER A 66 9.24 2.58 9.18
C SER A 66 10.20 2.24 8.04
N CYS A 67 9.89 2.64 6.82
CA CYS A 67 10.72 2.35 5.65
C CYS A 67 11.73 3.43 5.35
N THR A 68 11.61 4.61 5.96
CA THR A 68 12.48 5.74 5.66
C THR A 68 13.91 5.46 6.12
N LYS A 69 14.83 5.53 5.19
CA LYS A 69 16.26 5.31 5.41
C LYS A 69 17.02 6.59 5.11
N GLU A 70 18.31 6.57 5.39
CA GLU A 70 19.18 7.71 5.13
C GLU A 70 19.27 8.01 3.63
N LYS A 71 19.36 6.99 2.81
CA LYS A 71 19.48 7.14 1.35
C LYS A 71 18.13 6.96 0.68
N PRO A 72 17.77 7.84 -0.27
CA PRO A 72 16.48 7.73 -0.96
C PRO A 72 16.29 6.38 -1.64
N GLU A 73 17.30 5.85 -2.32
CA GLU A 73 17.16 4.57 -3.00
C GLU A 73 16.86 3.42 -2.05
N ASP A 74 17.41 3.46 -0.83
CA ASP A 74 17.13 2.44 0.16
C ASP A 74 15.71 2.55 0.68
N THR A 75 15.21 3.78 0.83
CA THR A 75 13.83 4.01 1.24
C THR A 75 12.85 3.47 0.21
N PHE A 76 13.07 3.79 -1.07
CA PHE A 76 12.16 3.34 -2.13
C PHE A 76 12.18 1.82 -2.29
N LYS A 77 13.34 1.22 -2.12
CA LYS A 77 13.49 -0.22 -2.15
C LYS A 77 12.71 -0.89 -1.01
N GLU A 78 12.80 -0.30 0.17
CA GLU A 78 12.08 -0.81 1.34
C GLU A 78 10.57 -0.68 1.16
N LEU A 79 10.12 0.46 0.62
CA LEU A 79 8.70 0.70 0.36
C LEU A 79 8.11 -0.30 -0.65
N SER A 80 8.92 -0.74 -1.60
CA SER A 80 8.46 -1.69 -2.60
C SER A 80 8.11 -3.06 -2.03
N LYS A 81 8.47 -3.32 -0.78
CA LYS A 81 8.06 -4.54 -0.09
C LYS A 81 6.60 -4.50 0.37
N TYR A 82 6.05 -3.29 0.49
CA TYR A 82 4.70 -3.08 1.03
C TYR A 82 3.72 -2.56 -0.01
N PHE A 83 4.21 -1.86 -1.03
CA PHE A 83 3.40 -1.24 -2.06
C PHE A 83 3.90 -1.66 -3.43
N PHE A 84 3.03 -1.57 -4.44
CA PHE A 84 3.41 -1.88 -5.81
C PHE A 84 4.07 -0.66 -6.44
N TRP A 85 5.38 -0.71 -6.57
CA TRP A 85 6.18 0.36 -7.14
C TRP A 85 6.04 0.35 -8.66
N GLU A 86 6.00 1.52 -9.28
CA GLU A 86 5.84 1.65 -10.73
C GLU A 86 6.89 0.88 -11.53
N PHE A 87 8.06 0.66 -10.95
CA PHE A 87 9.16 -0.06 -11.61
C PHE A 87 9.30 -1.52 -11.16
N ASP A 88 8.42 -2.00 -10.31
CA ASP A 88 8.52 -3.35 -9.75
C ASP A 88 8.51 -4.43 -10.83
N ASN A 89 7.67 -4.26 -11.84
CA ASN A 89 7.54 -5.22 -12.94
C ASN A 89 8.31 -4.80 -14.16
N TYR A 90 9.14 -3.79 -14.03
CA TYR A 90 9.91 -3.29 -15.14
C TYR A 90 11.06 -4.25 -15.46
N GLN A 91 11.10 -4.71 -16.68
CA GLN A 91 12.15 -5.61 -17.15
C GLN A 91 12.97 -4.87 -18.20
N PRO A 92 14.25 -4.58 -17.92
CA PRO A 92 15.10 -3.93 -18.92
C PRO A 92 15.35 -4.82 -20.12
#